data_b286f92959ba6802bf9d17d0f8d1975f
#
_entry.id   b286f92959ba6802bf9d17d0f8d1975f
#
_cell.length_a   1.000
_cell.length_b   1.000
_cell.length_c   1.000
_cell.angle_alpha   90.00
_cell.angle_beta   90.00
_cell.angle_gamma   90.00
#
_symmetry.space_group_name_H-M   'P 1'
#
loop_
_entity.id
_entity.type
_entity.pdbx_description
1 polymer ?
#
loop_
_entity_poly.entity_id
_entity_poly.type
_entity_poly.pdbx_seq_one_letter_code
_entity_poly.pdbx_strand_id
1 'polypeptide(L)'
;MTSTTLAYRLGAPDVECHYPVIIGESQVIGAIFRWHRDWLAQDSTGEHNLGRPPKGTPGAEMAAAYLAGEYAAGRITATPLAEMPVKQPPAADEVPLLHPRLPDTDRNREGAEKALAGLAMHLWTPLAGFPGSDNPWYLRCDLCQWAGPRYWSHLRGRNGQPPSAHRHDGCIGEDKVRELITAYQK
;
A
#
# COMPACT_ATOMS: atom_id res chain seq x y z
N MET A 1 -4.24 -30.55 20.92
CA MET A 1 -3.17 -29.54 20.95
C MET A 1 -3.78 -28.21 20.54
N THR A 2 -4.00 -27.31 21.49
CA THR A 2 -4.51 -25.96 21.22
C THR A 2 -3.40 -25.17 20.54
N SER A 3 -3.54 -24.93 19.24
CA SER A 3 -2.62 -24.03 18.50
C SER A 3 -2.78 -22.63 19.07
N THR A 4 -1.86 -22.20 19.88
CA THR A 4 -1.82 -20.80 20.34
C THR A 4 -1.43 -19.96 19.12
N THR A 5 -2.42 -19.28 18.53
CA THR A 5 -2.18 -18.35 17.45
C THR A 5 -1.30 -17.21 17.98
N LEU A 6 -0.11 -17.04 17.41
CA LEU A 6 0.80 -15.96 17.78
C LEU A 6 0.13 -14.61 17.50
N ALA A 7 0.01 -13.76 18.50
CA ALA A 7 -0.55 -12.43 18.35
C ALA A 7 0.42 -11.53 17.58
N TYR A 8 -0.10 -10.80 16.57
CA TYR A 8 0.66 -9.86 15.78
C TYR A 8 -0.15 -8.58 15.52
N ARG A 9 0.54 -7.52 15.11
CA ARG A 9 -0.05 -6.29 14.58
C ARG A 9 0.67 -5.87 13.31
N LEU A 10 0.01 -5.09 12.47
CA LEU A 10 0.64 -4.45 11.32
C LEU A 10 1.19 -3.08 11.72
N GLY A 11 2.41 -2.80 11.29
CA GLY A 11 2.98 -1.46 11.38
C GLY A 11 2.53 -0.56 10.23
N ALA A 12 2.96 0.70 10.26
CA ALA A 12 2.74 1.63 9.15
C ALA A 12 3.45 1.11 7.88
N PRO A 13 2.84 1.24 6.71
CA PRO A 13 3.45 0.81 5.47
C PRO A 13 4.63 1.72 5.09
N ASP A 14 5.63 1.14 4.44
CA ASP A 14 6.70 1.89 3.79
C ASP A 14 6.24 2.49 2.45
N VAL A 15 7.17 3.19 1.77
CA VAL A 15 6.91 3.84 0.48
C VAL A 15 6.55 2.86 -0.65
N GLU A 16 6.87 1.59 -0.51
CA GLU A 16 6.48 0.51 -1.43
C GLU A 16 5.16 -0.17 -1.02
N CYS A 17 4.46 0.38 -0.02
CA CYS A 17 3.23 -0.17 0.55
C CYS A 17 3.42 -1.55 1.21
N HIS A 18 4.60 -1.83 1.75
CA HIS A 18 4.88 -3.02 2.54
C HIS A 18 4.55 -2.74 4.01
N TYR A 19 3.72 -3.58 4.62
CA TYR A 19 3.30 -3.49 6.01
C TYR A 19 4.13 -4.45 6.85
N PRO A 20 4.97 -3.97 7.79
CA PRO A 20 5.70 -4.87 8.69
C PRO A 20 4.73 -5.62 9.61
N VAL A 21 4.96 -6.91 9.78
CA VAL A 21 4.23 -7.76 10.73
C VAL A 21 5.03 -7.83 12.02
N ILE A 22 4.46 -7.29 13.08
CA ILE A 22 5.14 -7.07 14.36
C ILE A 22 4.54 -8.00 15.40
N ILE A 23 5.39 -8.74 16.10
CA ILE A 23 5.07 -9.56 17.25
C ILE A 23 5.63 -8.94 18.54
N GLY A 24 4.94 -9.17 19.66
CA GLY A 24 5.30 -8.49 20.90
C GLY A 24 5.32 -6.98 20.73
N GLU A 25 6.26 -6.31 21.37
CA GLU A 25 6.37 -4.84 21.33
C GLU A 25 7.06 -4.33 20.05
N SER A 26 8.14 -5.00 19.61
CA SER A 26 9.04 -4.43 18.60
C SER A 26 9.80 -5.45 17.75
N GLN A 27 9.31 -6.68 17.58
CA GLN A 27 9.95 -7.68 16.75
C GLN A 27 9.21 -7.84 15.42
N VAL A 28 9.89 -7.62 14.30
CA VAL A 28 9.35 -7.76 12.93
C VAL A 28 9.69 -9.14 12.40
N ILE A 29 8.69 -9.90 12.02
CA ILE A 29 8.86 -11.26 11.43
C ILE A 29 8.78 -11.25 9.89
N GLY A 30 8.64 -10.10 9.30
CA GLY A 30 8.54 -9.91 7.85
C GLY A 30 7.61 -8.78 7.51
N ALA A 31 7.33 -8.62 6.23
CA ALA A 31 6.38 -7.64 5.71
C ALA A 31 5.38 -8.29 4.77
N ILE A 32 4.19 -7.72 4.68
CA ILE A 32 3.16 -8.15 3.75
C ILE A 32 2.78 -7.01 2.83
N PHE A 33 2.39 -7.34 1.61
CA PHE A 33 1.93 -6.35 0.65
C PHE A 33 1.02 -6.99 -0.39
N ARG A 34 0.29 -6.15 -1.11
CA ARG A 34 -0.57 -6.57 -2.20
C ARG A 34 0.02 -6.17 -3.54
N TRP A 35 0.03 -7.12 -4.50
CA TRP A 35 0.33 -6.84 -5.89
C TRP A 35 -0.74 -7.46 -6.80
N HIS A 36 -1.40 -6.63 -7.61
CA HIS A 36 -2.62 -6.99 -8.34
C HIS A 36 -3.72 -7.52 -7.41
N ARG A 37 -4.03 -8.79 -7.49
CA ARG A 37 -5.05 -9.44 -6.66
C ARG A 37 -4.47 -10.37 -5.62
N ASP A 38 -3.16 -10.58 -5.70
CA ASP A 38 -2.47 -11.50 -4.81
C ASP A 38 -1.88 -10.76 -3.61
N TRP A 39 -1.75 -11.48 -2.52
CA TRP A 39 -1.02 -11.05 -1.37
C TRP A 39 0.33 -11.75 -1.31
N LEU A 40 1.33 -11.02 -0.94
CA LEU A 40 2.69 -11.49 -0.84
C LEU A 40 3.19 -11.28 0.60
N ALA A 41 4.05 -12.18 1.01
CA ALA A 41 4.81 -12.07 2.24
C ALA A 41 6.31 -12.01 1.90
N GLN A 42 7.06 -11.18 2.61
CA GLN A 42 8.49 -11.08 2.50
C GLN A 42 9.11 -11.28 3.89
N ASP A 43 10.05 -12.19 4.00
CA ASP A 43 10.74 -12.52 5.24
C ASP A 43 12.25 -12.73 5.01
N SER A 44 12.96 -13.27 6.00
CA SER A 44 14.41 -13.55 5.94
C SER A 44 14.79 -14.60 4.88
N THR A 45 13.83 -15.37 4.37
CA THR A 45 14.07 -16.41 3.35
C THR A 45 13.75 -15.93 1.93
N GLY A 46 13.01 -14.82 1.80
CA GLY A 46 12.66 -14.22 0.51
C GLY A 46 11.21 -13.78 0.41
N GLU A 47 10.73 -13.67 -0.83
CA GLU A 47 9.38 -13.28 -1.16
C GLU A 47 8.52 -14.50 -1.52
N HIS A 48 7.32 -14.57 -0.95
CA HIS A 48 6.36 -15.65 -1.13
C HIS A 48 5.05 -15.11 -1.69
N ASN A 49 4.64 -15.57 -2.85
CA ASN A 49 3.31 -15.27 -3.39
C ASN A 49 2.29 -16.24 -2.78
N LEU A 50 1.38 -15.70 -1.99
CA LEU A 50 0.32 -16.47 -1.31
C LEU A 50 -0.99 -16.54 -2.11
N GLY A 51 -1.03 -15.86 -3.26
CA GLY A 51 -2.21 -15.80 -4.12
C GLY A 51 -3.35 -14.95 -3.57
N ARG A 52 -4.54 -15.19 -4.10
CA ARG A 52 -5.75 -14.48 -3.69
C ARG A 52 -6.29 -15.03 -2.38
N PRO A 53 -6.74 -14.14 -1.47
CA PRO A 53 -7.39 -14.60 -0.25
C PRO A 53 -8.69 -15.33 -0.58
N PRO A 54 -9.05 -16.36 0.19
CA PRO A 54 -10.36 -16.99 0.12
C PRO A 54 -11.48 -15.95 0.33
N LYS A 55 -12.67 -16.24 -0.24
CA LYS A 55 -13.83 -15.36 -0.08
C LYS A 55 -14.14 -15.16 1.41
N GLY A 56 -14.23 -13.92 1.85
CA GLY A 56 -14.52 -13.56 3.24
C GLY A 56 -13.31 -13.46 4.16
N THR A 57 -12.10 -13.78 3.68
CA THR A 57 -10.86 -13.61 4.44
C THR A 57 -10.15 -12.33 4.01
N PRO A 58 -9.85 -11.38 4.91
CA PRO A 58 -9.00 -10.24 4.59
C PRO A 58 -7.61 -10.71 4.18
N GLY A 59 -7.12 -10.23 3.02
CA GLY A 59 -5.85 -10.71 2.48
C GLY A 59 -4.65 -10.35 3.35
N ALA A 60 -4.69 -9.21 4.03
CA ALA A 60 -3.65 -8.83 4.99
C ALA A 60 -3.57 -9.80 6.17
N GLU A 61 -4.72 -10.25 6.69
CA GLU A 61 -4.77 -11.25 7.76
C GLU A 61 -4.22 -12.59 7.29
N MET A 62 -4.58 -13.04 6.09
CA MET A 62 -4.05 -14.27 5.50
C MET A 62 -2.51 -14.22 5.41
N ALA A 63 -1.97 -13.12 4.89
CA ALA A 63 -0.54 -12.99 4.70
C ALA A 63 0.23 -12.83 6.03
N ALA A 64 -0.32 -12.10 6.98
CA ALA A 64 0.28 -11.96 8.31
C ALA A 64 0.21 -13.27 9.11
N ALA A 65 -0.88 -14.03 9.00
CA ALA A 65 -1.01 -15.35 9.62
C ALA A 65 -0.01 -16.36 9.05
N TYR A 66 0.28 -16.29 7.74
CA TYR A 66 1.36 -17.09 7.14
C TYR A 66 2.70 -16.81 7.83
N LEU A 67 3.13 -15.55 7.92
CA LEU A 67 4.40 -15.19 8.59
C LEU A 67 4.41 -15.60 10.06
N ALA A 68 3.30 -15.42 10.78
CA ALA A 68 3.19 -15.86 12.17
C ALA A 68 3.35 -17.39 12.31
N GLY A 69 2.80 -18.17 11.37
CA GLY A 69 2.96 -19.61 11.30
C GLY A 69 4.41 -20.04 11.00
N GLU A 70 5.06 -19.38 10.04
CA GLU A 70 6.47 -19.63 9.69
C GLU A 70 7.41 -19.35 10.89
N TYR A 71 7.16 -18.24 11.58
CA TYR A 71 7.92 -17.87 12.78
C TYR A 71 7.69 -18.85 13.93
N ALA A 72 6.44 -19.21 14.22
CA ALA A 72 6.11 -20.17 15.27
C ALA A 72 6.72 -21.56 15.00
N ALA A 73 6.90 -21.91 13.73
CA ALA A 73 7.56 -23.14 13.31
C ALA A 73 9.10 -23.04 13.28
N GLY A 74 9.67 -21.89 13.60
CA GLY A 74 11.12 -21.67 13.62
C GLY A 74 11.77 -21.63 12.22
N ARG A 75 10.97 -21.39 11.15
CA ARG A 75 11.48 -21.33 9.77
C ARG A 75 11.98 -19.95 9.37
N ILE A 76 11.51 -18.90 10.05
CA ILE A 76 11.97 -17.53 9.86
C ILE A 76 12.36 -16.92 11.21
N THR A 77 13.17 -15.87 11.18
CA THR A 77 13.65 -15.14 12.36
C THR A 77 13.03 -13.76 12.43
N ALA A 78 12.92 -13.23 13.65
CA ALA A 78 12.50 -11.84 13.85
C ALA A 78 13.70 -10.90 13.85
N THR A 79 13.47 -9.66 13.42
CA THR A 79 14.44 -8.56 13.48
C THR A 79 13.85 -7.44 14.34
N PRO A 80 14.62 -6.80 15.22
CA PRO A 80 14.14 -5.63 15.96
C PRO A 80 13.62 -4.53 15.02
N LEU A 81 12.47 -3.95 15.34
CA LEU A 81 11.87 -2.88 14.53
C LEU A 81 12.83 -1.68 14.33
N ALA A 82 13.66 -1.39 15.32
CA ALA A 82 14.65 -0.31 15.25
C ALA A 82 15.79 -0.60 14.24
N GLU A 83 15.99 -1.87 13.87
CA GLU A 83 17.01 -2.29 12.90
C GLU A 83 16.44 -2.42 11.47
N MET A 84 15.11 -2.29 11.32
CA MET A 84 14.48 -2.33 10.01
C MET A 84 14.88 -1.11 9.17
N PRO A 85 15.29 -1.31 7.91
CA PRO A 85 15.60 -0.19 7.04
C PRO A 85 14.36 0.68 6.81
N VAL A 86 14.47 1.97 7.15
CA VAL A 86 13.41 2.93 6.86
C VAL A 86 13.54 3.38 5.40
N LYS A 87 12.66 2.88 4.55
CA LYS A 87 12.60 3.33 3.15
C LYS A 87 11.97 4.72 3.11
N GLN A 88 12.80 5.73 2.90
CA GLN A 88 12.36 7.11 2.72
C GLN A 88 11.81 7.30 1.29
N PRO A 89 10.78 8.13 1.10
CA PRO A 89 10.41 8.57 -0.24
C PRO A 89 11.61 9.23 -0.94
N PRO A 90 11.83 8.96 -2.22
CA PRO A 90 12.83 9.66 -3.00
C PRO A 90 12.52 11.16 -3.09
N ALA A 91 13.48 11.98 -3.48
CA ALA A 91 13.22 13.37 -3.81
C ALA A 91 12.17 13.45 -4.95
N ALA A 92 11.41 14.53 -5.02
CA ALA A 92 10.27 14.61 -5.93
C ALA A 92 10.67 14.46 -7.42
N ASP A 93 11.87 14.89 -7.79
CA ASP A 93 12.46 14.76 -9.12
C ASP A 93 13.09 13.38 -9.39
N GLU A 94 13.24 12.57 -8.36
CA GLU A 94 13.78 11.20 -8.41
C GLU A 94 12.69 10.13 -8.42
N VAL A 95 11.41 10.51 -8.23
CA VAL A 95 10.29 9.56 -8.26
C VAL A 95 10.18 8.96 -9.68
N PRO A 96 10.37 7.65 -9.86
CA PRO A 96 10.29 7.03 -11.17
C PRO A 96 8.87 7.08 -11.72
N LEU A 97 8.72 7.14 -13.05
CA LEU A 97 7.40 7.13 -13.70
C LEU A 97 6.62 5.85 -13.36
N LEU A 98 7.27 4.71 -13.44
CA LEU A 98 6.69 3.40 -13.20
C LEU A 98 7.28 2.76 -11.94
N HIS A 99 6.45 2.04 -11.20
CA HIS A 99 6.93 1.16 -10.12
C HIS A 99 7.83 0.06 -10.69
N PRO A 100 8.93 -0.34 -10.02
CA PRO A 100 9.88 -1.35 -10.55
C PRO A 100 9.24 -2.71 -10.92
N ARG A 101 8.14 -3.08 -10.28
CA ARG A 101 7.39 -4.30 -10.58
C ARG A 101 6.45 -4.18 -11.79
N LEU A 102 6.19 -2.96 -12.25
CA LEU A 102 5.31 -2.76 -13.41
C LEU A 102 6.14 -2.83 -14.69
N PRO A 103 5.81 -3.71 -15.65
CA PRO A 103 6.55 -3.79 -16.92
C PRO A 103 6.61 -2.44 -17.63
N ASP A 104 7.78 -2.08 -18.14
CA ASP A 104 7.99 -0.85 -18.89
C ASP A 104 7.50 -1.03 -20.32
N THR A 105 6.24 -0.63 -20.55
CA THR A 105 5.56 -0.67 -21.84
C THR A 105 4.92 0.68 -22.13
N ASP A 106 4.71 1.02 -23.41
CA ASP A 106 4.03 2.26 -23.81
C ASP A 106 2.67 2.41 -23.13
N ARG A 107 1.88 1.34 -23.06
CA ARG A 107 0.59 1.32 -22.38
C ARG A 107 0.70 1.70 -20.90
N ASN A 108 1.71 1.17 -20.20
CA ASN A 108 1.91 1.46 -18.77
C ASN A 108 2.43 2.88 -18.57
N ARG A 109 3.30 3.37 -19.46
CA ARG A 109 3.78 4.77 -19.46
C ARG A 109 2.64 5.74 -19.67
N GLU A 110 1.82 5.56 -20.72
CA GLU A 110 0.63 6.38 -20.95
C GLU A 110 -0.36 6.32 -19.78
N GLY A 111 -0.54 5.14 -19.17
CA GLY A 111 -1.38 4.96 -17.99
C GLY A 111 -0.86 5.75 -16.78
N ALA A 112 0.45 5.78 -16.59
CA ALA A 112 1.11 6.54 -15.53
C ALA A 112 0.98 8.06 -15.76
N GLU A 113 1.22 8.54 -16.96
CA GLU A 113 1.09 9.97 -17.31
C GLU A 113 -0.35 10.47 -17.07
N LYS A 114 -1.35 9.69 -17.50
CA LYS A 114 -2.77 9.99 -17.24
C LYS A 114 -3.08 10.00 -15.74
N ALA A 115 -2.50 9.05 -14.99
CA ALA A 115 -2.70 8.97 -13.54
C ALA A 115 -2.06 10.16 -12.82
N LEU A 116 -0.83 10.55 -13.21
CA LEU A 116 -0.14 11.71 -12.65
C LEU A 116 -0.92 13.00 -12.87
N ALA A 117 -1.37 13.24 -14.11
CA ALA A 117 -2.21 14.39 -14.42
C ALA A 117 -3.50 14.41 -13.60
N GLY A 118 -4.14 13.24 -13.43
CA GLY A 118 -5.32 13.10 -12.60
C GLY A 118 -5.05 13.32 -11.11
N LEU A 119 -3.94 12.82 -10.56
CA LEU A 119 -3.57 13.05 -9.16
C LEU A 119 -3.40 14.54 -8.86
N ALA A 120 -2.75 15.30 -9.74
CA ALA A 120 -2.59 16.74 -9.60
C ALA A 120 -3.95 17.46 -9.49
N MET A 121 -4.94 17.05 -10.30
CA MET A 121 -6.30 17.59 -10.24
C MET A 121 -7.01 17.29 -8.92
N HIS A 122 -6.64 16.21 -8.26
CA HIS A 122 -7.21 15.77 -6.99
C HIS A 122 -6.36 16.15 -5.76
N LEU A 123 -5.32 16.97 -5.94
CA LEU A 123 -4.38 17.40 -4.90
C LEU A 123 -3.74 16.23 -4.15
N TRP A 124 -3.17 15.30 -4.93
CA TRP A 124 -2.33 14.22 -4.47
C TRP A 124 -0.96 14.25 -5.15
N THR A 125 0.08 14.08 -4.37
CA THR A 125 1.47 13.98 -4.85
C THR A 125 1.94 12.52 -4.72
N PRO A 126 2.43 11.88 -5.79
CA PRO A 126 3.02 10.55 -5.69
C PRO A 126 4.38 10.61 -5.01
N LEU A 127 4.63 9.65 -4.13
CA LEU A 127 5.92 9.45 -3.45
C LEU A 127 6.64 8.18 -3.93
N ALA A 128 6.04 7.45 -4.86
CA ALA A 128 6.58 6.26 -5.52
C ALA A 128 6.14 6.22 -6.97
N GLY A 129 6.76 5.39 -7.79
CA GLY A 129 6.37 5.17 -9.18
C GLY A 129 4.97 4.56 -9.31
N PHE A 130 4.31 4.81 -10.44
CA PHE A 130 2.96 4.31 -10.72
C PHE A 130 2.90 2.77 -10.74
N PRO A 131 2.15 2.13 -9.83
CA PRO A 131 2.09 0.67 -9.73
C PRO A 131 1.00 0.01 -10.59
N GLY A 132 0.26 0.81 -11.37
CA GLY A 132 -0.99 0.40 -12.00
C GLY A 132 -2.22 0.80 -11.19
N SER A 133 -3.38 0.91 -11.86
CA SER A 133 -4.58 1.53 -11.27
C SER A 133 -5.14 0.79 -10.06
N ASP A 134 -4.98 -0.54 -10.00
CA ASP A 134 -5.58 -1.40 -8.97
C ASP A 134 -4.58 -1.89 -7.92
N ASN A 135 -3.34 -1.40 -7.95
CA ASN A 135 -2.35 -1.61 -6.91
C ASN A 135 -2.31 -0.43 -5.93
N PRO A 136 -1.93 -0.66 -4.66
CA PRO A 136 -1.72 0.42 -3.73
C PRO A 136 -0.55 1.30 -4.20
N TRP A 137 -0.76 2.60 -4.21
CA TRP A 137 0.21 3.62 -4.60
C TRP A 137 0.45 4.55 -3.42
N TYR A 138 1.70 4.72 -3.03
CA TYR A 138 2.05 5.56 -1.89
C TYR A 138 1.98 7.03 -2.30
N LEU A 139 1.01 7.75 -1.74
CA LEU A 139 0.68 9.12 -2.10
C LEU A 139 0.71 10.03 -0.88
N ARG A 140 1.02 11.31 -1.11
CA ARG A 140 0.88 12.38 -0.12
C ARG A 140 -0.37 13.19 -0.40
N CYS A 141 -1.15 13.46 0.62
CA CYS A 141 -2.28 14.41 0.57
C CYS A 141 -1.76 15.83 0.63
N ASP A 142 -1.99 16.64 -0.40
CA ASP A 142 -1.49 18.02 -0.44
C ASP A 142 -2.26 18.98 0.48
N LEU A 143 -3.41 18.52 1.03
CA LEU A 143 -4.20 19.31 1.98
C LEU A 143 -3.66 19.26 3.42
N CYS A 144 -3.06 18.12 3.83
CA CYS A 144 -2.65 17.93 5.23
C CYS A 144 -1.30 17.22 5.40
N GLN A 145 -0.61 16.92 4.29
CA GLN A 145 0.70 16.25 4.24
C GLN A 145 0.71 14.81 4.75
N TRP A 146 -0.45 14.21 5.06
CA TRP A 146 -0.53 12.79 5.34
C TRP A 146 -0.01 11.99 4.14
N ALA A 147 0.75 10.92 4.39
CA ALA A 147 1.25 10.03 3.36
C ALA A 147 0.83 8.58 3.65
N GLY A 148 0.48 7.86 2.58
CA GLY A 148 0.08 6.46 2.70
C GLY A 148 -0.51 5.89 1.41
N PRO A 149 -0.87 4.59 1.42
CA PRO A 149 -1.36 3.89 0.25
C PRO A 149 -2.77 4.31 -0.15
N ARG A 150 -2.94 4.60 -1.44
CA ARG A 150 -4.24 4.87 -2.08
C ARG A 150 -4.31 4.11 -3.40
N TYR A 151 -5.50 3.93 -3.95
CA TYR A 151 -5.73 3.28 -5.24
C TYR A 151 -6.16 4.30 -6.27
N TRP A 152 -5.42 4.41 -7.37
CA TRP A 152 -5.78 5.34 -8.45
C TRP A 152 -7.18 5.05 -9.01
N SER A 153 -7.55 3.77 -9.13
CA SER A 153 -8.89 3.38 -9.58
C SER A 153 -10.03 3.92 -8.70
N HIS A 154 -9.81 4.07 -7.40
CA HIS A 154 -10.79 4.67 -6.49
C HIS A 154 -10.79 6.20 -6.59
N LEU A 155 -9.61 6.80 -6.69
CA LEU A 155 -9.49 8.27 -6.76
C LEU A 155 -10.12 8.84 -8.02
N ARG A 156 -9.95 8.20 -9.18
CA ARG A 156 -10.54 8.63 -10.46
C ARG A 156 -11.99 8.21 -10.68
N GLY A 157 -12.52 7.36 -9.81
CA GLY A 157 -13.78 6.67 -10.03
C GLY A 157 -13.65 5.46 -10.97
N ARG A 158 -14.51 4.46 -10.79
CA ARG A 158 -14.55 3.24 -11.60
C ARG A 158 -15.94 2.60 -11.60
N ASN A 159 -16.22 1.80 -12.63
CA ASN A 159 -17.46 1.00 -12.72
C ASN A 159 -18.73 1.87 -12.51
N GLY A 160 -18.75 3.08 -13.07
CA GLY A 160 -19.87 4.01 -12.91
C GLY A 160 -19.92 4.73 -11.55
N GLN A 161 -19.00 4.44 -10.66
CA GLN A 161 -18.87 5.19 -9.40
C GLN A 161 -18.05 6.47 -9.63
N PRO A 162 -18.47 7.59 -9.02
CA PRO A 162 -17.72 8.84 -9.11
C PRO A 162 -16.35 8.73 -8.39
N PRO A 163 -15.45 9.70 -8.64
CA PRO A 163 -14.22 9.83 -7.86
C PRO A 163 -14.51 9.88 -6.36
N SER A 164 -13.71 9.16 -5.56
CA SER A 164 -13.86 9.14 -4.10
C SER A 164 -13.37 10.45 -3.49
N ALA A 165 -14.25 11.21 -2.87
CA ALA A 165 -13.90 12.39 -2.09
C ALA A 165 -13.32 12.04 -0.70
N HIS A 166 -13.51 10.80 -0.22
CA HIS A 166 -12.83 10.33 0.99
C HIS A 166 -11.33 10.24 0.76
N ARG A 167 -10.58 11.03 1.50
CA ARG A 167 -9.12 11.08 1.35
C ARG A 167 -8.42 10.05 2.23
N HIS A 168 -8.52 10.20 3.53
CA HIS A 168 -7.99 9.30 4.56
C HIS A 168 -8.58 9.71 5.92
N ASP A 169 -8.43 8.85 6.92
CA ASP A 169 -8.88 9.16 8.28
C ASP A 169 -8.11 10.37 8.83
N GLY A 170 -8.84 11.27 9.46
CA GLY A 170 -8.28 12.51 10.02
C GLY A 170 -8.06 13.66 9.03
N CYS A 171 -8.39 13.48 7.73
CA CYS A 171 -8.42 14.59 6.77
C CYS A 171 -9.70 15.42 6.91
N ILE A 172 -9.81 16.49 6.12
CA ILE A 172 -11.06 17.26 6.01
C ILE A 172 -12.19 16.36 5.48
N GLY A 173 -13.42 16.62 5.92
CA GLY A 173 -14.60 15.86 5.47
C GLY A 173 -14.86 15.98 3.97
N GLU A 174 -15.57 14.98 3.43
CA GLU A 174 -15.82 14.87 1.98
C GLU A 174 -16.52 16.09 1.39
N ASP A 175 -17.47 16.69 2.11
CA ASP A 175 -18.17 17.89 1.63
C ASP A 175 -17.20 19.06 1.42
N LYS A 176 -16.25 19.24 2.36
CA LYS A 176 -15.22 20.25 2.22
C LYS A 176 -14.24 19.94 1.08
N VAL A 177 -13.95 18.66 0.84
CA VAL A 177 -13.15 18.22 -0.33
C VAL A 177 -13.87 18.59 -1.62
N ARG A 178 -15.19 18.35 -1.73
CA ARG A 178 -15.99 18.71 -2.90
C ARG A 178 -16.06 20.22 -3.13
N GLU A 179 -16.11 21.01 -2.06
CA GLU A 179 -16.05 22.48 -2.17
C GLU A 179 -14.71 22.98 -2.71
N LEU A 180 -13.61 22.42 -2.22
CA LEU A 180 -12.25 22.92 -2.51
C LEU A 180 -11.66 22.39 -3.82
N ILE A 181 -12.06 21.22 -4.26
CA ILE A 181 -11.43 20.53 -5.40
C ILE A 181 -12.44 20.35 -6.52
N THR A 182 -12.31 21.14 -7.58
CA THR A 182 -13.23 21.17 -8.73
C THR A 182 -13.41 19.77 -9.38
N ALA A 183 -12.40 18.92 -9.35
CA ALA A 183 -12.48 17.57 -9.90
C ALA A 183 -13.55 16.68 -9.21
N TYR A 184 -14.01 17.03 -8.02
CA TYR A 184 -15.08 16.31 -7.30
C TYR A 184 -16.44 16.97 -7.40
N GLN A 185 -16.58 18.10 -8.12
CA GLN A 185 -17.83 18.86 -8.25
C GLN A 185 -18.72 18.38 -9.41
N LYS A 186 -18.33 17.29 -10.10
CA LYS A 186 -19.03 16.74 -11.27
C LYS A 186 -19.93 15.58 -10.89
#